data_818e4e7272350b560bee1b6cc5cb3f8f
#
_entry.id   818e4e7272350b560bee1b6cc5cb3f8f
#
_cell.length_a   1.000
_cell.length_b   1.000
_cell.length_c   1.000
_cell.angle_alpha   90.00
_cell.angle_beta   90.00
_cell.angle_gamma   90.00
#
_symmetry.space_group_name_H-M   'P 1'
#
loop_
_entity.id
_entity.type
_entity.pdbx_description
1 polymer ?
#
loop_
_entity_poly.entity_id
_entity_poly.type
_entity_poly.pdbx_seq_one_letter_code
_entity_poly.pdbx_strand_id
1 'polypeptide(L)'
;ASGSRRTESDRWSSSARPPSGTQKVSAMSHMTESKIALLETEMDTMVADYNESLDTIWMLICAMLVFFMHAGFSLLESGCVRFKNTQNILAKNVIVVTVGFLCWYVVGYSCALGANEKSSLFLGHTNFAMDGFMDEKSSFRIWFFQGCFCATGAT
;
A
#
# COMPACT_ATOMS: atom_id res chain seq x y z
N ALA A 1 25.00 1.78 -69.41
CA ALA A 1 24.91 1.64 -67.98
C ALA A 1 25.99 2.49 -67.31
N SER A 2 25.66 3.77 -67.04
CA SER A 2 26.54 4.72 -66.34
C SER A 2 26.19 4.75 -64.86
N GLY A 3 26.90 3.98 -64.07
CA GLY A 3 26.82 3.98 -62.61
C GLY A 3 27.68 5.14 -62.07
N SER A 4 27.06 6.24 -61.71
CA SER A 4 27.70 7.34 -60.99
C SER A 4 28.17 6.87 -59.63
N ARG A 5 29.46 6.63 -59.45
CA ARG A 5 30.11 6.41 -58.17
C ARG A 5 30.11 7.74 -57.42
N ARG A 6 29.28 7.88 -56.39
CA ARG A 6 29.44 8.96 -55.42
C ARG A 6 30.76 8.76 -54.70
N THR A 7 31.63 9.74 -54.81
CA THR A 7 32.95 9.71 -54.20
C THR A 7 32.83 9.86 -52.69
N GLU A 8 33.76 9.25 -51.98
CA GLU A 8 33.82 9.22 -50.51
C GLU A 8 33.90 10.64 -49.89
N SER A 9 34.39 11.60 -50.69
CA SER A 9 34.41 13.05 -50.32
C SER A 9 33.00 13.66 -50.15
N ASP A 10 31.98 13.16 -50.87
CA ASP A 10 30.61 13.66 -50.78
C ASP A 10 29.94 13.19 -49.48
N ARG A 11 30.42 12.10 -48.90
CA ARG A 11 29.93 11.55 -47.64
C ARG A 11 30.45 12.36 -46.45
N TRP A 12 31.67 12.86 -46.48
CA TRP A 12 32.29 13.67 -45.42
C TRP A 12 31.73 15.10 -45.37
N SER A 13 31.41 15.71 -46.50
CA SER A 13 30.86 17.07 -46.54
C SER A 13 29.42 17.16 -46.05
N SER A 14 28.66 16.03 -46.05
CA SER A 14 27.30 16.00 -45.52
C SER A 14 27.25 15.87 -44.00
N SER A 15 28.31 15.32 -43.39
CA SER A 15 28.37 15.11 -41.93
C SER A 15 28.80 16.35 -41.14
N ALA A 16 29.38 17.37 -41.78
CA ALA A 16 29.99 18.53 -41.13
C ALA A 16 29.17 19.82 -41.21
N ARG A 17 27.92 19.76 -41.70
CA ARG A 17 27.09 20.97 -41.80
C ARG A 17 26.42 21.23 -40.43
N PRO A 18 26.65 22.40 -39.80
CA PRO A 18 25.99 22.72 -38.56
C PRO A 18 24.45 22.70 -38.75
N PRO A 19 23.67 22.23 -37.78
CA PRO A 19 22.23 22.12 -37.89
C PRO A 19 21.63 23.49 -38.21
N SER A 20 20.75 23.57 -39.18
CA SER A 20 20.03 24.78 -39.56
C SER A 20 19.25 25.33 -38.37
N GLY A 21 19.01 26.65 -38.32
CA GLY A 21 18.27 27.28 -37.20
C GLY A 21 16.93 26.57 -36.86
N THR A 22 16.22 26.10 -37.87
CA THR A 22 15.00 25.31 -37.73
C THR A 22 15.21 23.95 -37.07
N GLN A 23 16.32 23.27 -37.31
CA GLN A 23 16.64 22.00 -36.65
C GLN A 23 17.00 22.21 -35.16
N LYS A 24 17.66 23.32 -34.82
CA LYS A 24 17.97 23.65 -33.43
C LYS A 24 16.71 23.99 -32.63
N VAL A 25 15.77 24.72 -33.22
CA VAL A 25 14.49 25.05 -32.59
C VAL A 25 13.65 23.79 -32.38
N SER A 26 13.58 22.89 -33.37
CA SER A 26 12.88 21.61 -33.24
C SER A 26 13.50 20.70 -32.19
N ALA A 27 14.82 20.62 -32.12
CA ALA A 27 15.51 19.85 -31.08
C ALA A 27 15.26 20.43 -29.67
N MET A 28 15.20 21.77 -29.56
CA MET A 28 14.93 22.45 -28.29
C MET A 28 13.49 22.26 -27.83
N SER A 29 12.50 22.27 -28.76
CA SER A 29 11.11 21.98 -28.42
C SER A 29 10.94 20.53 -27.95
N HIS A 30 11.55 19.54 -28.62
CA HIS A 30 11.55 18.15 -28.19
C HIS A 30 12.20 17.96 -26.81
N MET A 31 13.27 18.66 -26.52
CA MET A 31 13.89 18.61 -25.19
C MET A 31 13.01 19.22 -24.10
N THR A 32 12.29 20.30 -24.40
CA THR A 32 11.35 20.90 -23.44
C THR A 32 10.13 20.02 -23.22
N GLU A 33 9.56 19.45 -24.25
CA GLU A 33 8.44 18.50 -24.15
C GLU A 33 8.83 17.23 -23.34
N SER A 34 10.00 16.67 -23.58
CA SER A 34 10.47 15.52 -22.81
C SER A 34 10.73 15.85 -21.32
N LYS A 35 11.20 17.05 -21.02
CA LYS A 35 11.35 17.50 -19.64
C LYS A 35 10.01 17.74 -18.95
N ILE A 36 9.04 18.32 -19.66
CA ILE A 36 7.69 18.51 -19.13
C ILE A 36 7.05 17.17 -18.82
N ALA A 37 7.12 16.20 -19.74
CA ALA A 37 6.58 14.85 -19.52
C ALA A 37 7.24 14.14 -18.34
N LEU A 38 8.54 14.34 -18.14
CA LEU A 38 9.27 13.79 -16.99
C LEU A 38 8.80 14.42 -15.67
N LEU A 39 8.65 15.75 -15.64
CA LEU A 39 8.15 16.47 -14.47
C LEU A 39 6.69 16.10 -14.13
N GLU A 40 5.84 15.90 -15.14
CA GLU A 40 4.48 15.41 -14.96
C GLU A 40 4.47 14.03 -14.32
N THR A 41 5.32 13.11 -14.81
CA THR A 41 5.45 11.76 -14.24
C THR A 41 5.96 11.80 -12.79
N GLU A 42 6.94 12.65 -12.49
CA GLU A 42 7.44 12.82 -11.11
C GLU A 42 6.37 13.42 -10.19
N MET A 43 5.59 14.38 -10.68
CA MET A 43 4.46 14.93 -9.92
C MET A 43 3.40 13.88 -9.63
N ASP A 44 3.02 13.08 -10.63
CA ASP A 44 2.01 12.02 -10.48
C ASP A 44 2.46 10.95 -9.47
N THR A 45 3.74 10.56 -9.49
CA THR A 45 4.30 9.63 -8.50
C THR A 45 4.30 10.22 -7.09
N MET A 46 4.68 11.48 -6.93
CA MET A 46 4.65 12.16 -5.62
C MET A 46 3.21 12.28 -5.08
N VAL A 47 2.25 12.59 -5.95
CA VAL A 47 0.84 12.68 -5.55
C VAL A 47 0.30 11.31 -5.14
N ALA A 48 0.68 10.25 -5.86
CA ALA A 48 0.30 8.89 -5.51
C ALA A 48 0.87 8.46 -4.15
N ASP A 49 2.16 8.71 -3.90
CA ASP A 49 2.82 8.42 -2.62
C ASP A 49 2.23 9.22 -1.45
N TYR A 50 1.87 10.48 -1.71
CA TYR A 50 1.22 11.33 -0.72
C TYR A 50 -0.18 10.81 -0.37
N ASN A 51 -0.97 10.43 -1.36
CA ASN A 51 -2.30 9.85 -1.14
C ASN A 51 -2.22 8.53 -0.38
N GLU A 52 -1.27 7.65 -0.72
CA GLU A 52 -1.05 6.40 0.02
C GLU A 52 -0.67 6.66 1.49
N SER A 53 0.13 7.68 1.74
CA SER A 53 0.51 8.09 3.09
C SER A 53 -0.67 8.61 3.89
N LEU A 54 -1.52 9.44 3.27
CA LEU A 54 -2.75 9.93 3.89
C LEU A 54 -3.73 8.80 4.21
N ASP A 55 -3.93 7.88 3.29
CA ASP A 55 -4.78 6.69 3.49
C ASP A 55 -4.27 5.84 4.66
N THR A 56 -2.96 5.71 4.77
CA THR A 56 -2.33 4.96 5.87
C THR A 56 -2.58 5.64 7.22
N ILE A 57 -2.38 6.95 7.31
CA ILE A 57 -2.63 7.73 8.53
C ILE A 57 -4.12 7.66 8.91
N TRP A 58 -5.01 7.84 7.93
CA TRP A 58 -6.45 7.76 8.16
C TRP A 58 -6.87 6.40 8.69
N MET A 59 -6.37 5.33 8.07
CA MET A 59 -6.66 3.95 8.49
C MET A 59 -6.14 3.66 9.90
N LEU A 60 -4.94 4.13 10.25
CA LEU A 60 -4.37 3.97 11.59
C LEU A 60 -5.16 4.73 12.66
N ILE A 61 -5.60 5.96 12.37
CA ILE A 61 -6.45 6.72 13.29
C ILE A 61 -7.78 5.99 13.52
N CYS A 62 -8.42 5.50 12.46
CA CYS A 62 -9.63 4.71 12.56
C CYS A 62 -9.43 3.42 13.38
N ALA A 63 -8.32 2.71 13.16
CA ALA A 63 -7.96 1.52 13.94
C ALA A 63 -7.80 1.84 15.43
N MET A 64 -7.18 2.96 15.75
CA MET A 64 -7.00 3.43 17.13
C MET A 64 -8.33 3.74 17.80
N LEU A 65 -9.24 4.40 17.09
CA LEU A 65 -10.59 4.69 17.59
C LEU A 65 -11.38 3.40 17.86
N VAL A 66 -11.30 2.41 16.98
CA VAL A 66 -11.92 1.08 17.18
C VAL A 66 -11.32 0.39 18.41
N PHE A 67 -10.00 0.45 18.58
CA PHE A 67 -9.35 -0.11 19.76
C PHE A 67 -9.80 0.57 21.07
N PHE A 68 -10.04 1.88 21.06
CA PHE A 68 -10.61 2.59 22.21
C PHE A 68 -12.04 2.14 22.55
N MET A 69 -12.82 1.64 21.58
CA MET A 69 -14.12 1.04 21.90
C MET A 69 -13.97 -0.17 22.82
N HIS A 70 -12.92 -0.98 22.63
CA HIS A 70 -12.63 -2.12 23.51
C HIS A 70 -12.41 -1.66 24.97
N ALA A 71 -11.69 -0.55 25.18
CA ALA A 71 -11.53 0.04 26.51
C ALA A 71 -12.87 0.47 27.11
N GLY A 72 -13.77 1.04 26.30
CA GLY A 72 -15.13 1.40 26.71
C GLY A 72 -15.95 0.20 27.17
N PHE A 73 -15.93 -0.91 26.41
CA PHE A 73 -16.59 -2.16 26.80
C PHE A 73 -16.01 -2.74 28.08
N SER A 74 -14.70 -2.72 28.25
CA SER A 74 -14.03 -3.18 29.46
C SER A 74 -14.46 -2.39 30.69
N LEU A 75 -14.61 -1.07 30.57
CA LEU A 75 -15.09 -0.21 31.63
C LEU A 75 -16.57 -0.47 31.94
N LEU A 76 -17.39 -0.62 30.93
CA LEU A 76 -18.81 -0.97 31.11
C LEU A 76 -18.97 -2.30 31.87
N GLU A 77 -18.26 -3.32 31.46
CA GLU A 77 -18.27 -4.65 32.05
C GLU A 77 -17.79 -4.60 33.53
N SER A 78 -16.72 -3.83 33.79
CA SER A 78 -16.20 -3.65 35.13
C SER A 78 -17.18 -2.90 36.06
N GLY A 79 -17.99 -2.00 35.50
CA GLY A 79 -19.03 -1.27 36.23
C GLY A 79 -20.25 -2.10 36.59
N CYS A 80 -20.53 -3.15 35.84
CA CYS A 80 -21.66 -4.06 36.06
C CYS A 80 -21.41 -5.13 37.15
N VAL A 81 -20.16 -5.32 37.58
CA VAL A 81 -19.78 -6.35 38.56
C VAL A 81 -19.51 -5.75 39.93
N ARG A 82 -19.53 -6.61 40.97
CA ARG A 82 -19.17 -6.18 42.30
C ARG A 82 -17.71 -5.73 42.35
N PHE A 83 -17.40 -4.68 43.08
CA PHE A 83 -16.07 -4.08 43.20
C PHE A 83 -14.93 -5.10 43.42
N LYS A 84 -15.18 -6.12 44.24
CA LYS A 84 -14.22 -7.20 44.54
C LYS A 84 -13.86 -8.05 43.28
N ASN A 85 -14.69 -8.09 42.24
CA ASN A 85 -14.48 -8.88 41.04
C ASN A 85 -14.00 -8.03 39.84
N THR A 86 -13.95 -6.71 39.95
CA THR A 86 -13.53 -5.79 38.88
C THR A 86 -12.15 -6.12 38.34
N GLN A 87 -11.22 -6.49 39.22
CA GLN A 87 -9.85 -6.84 38.84
C GLN A 87 -9.80 -8.09 37.93
N ASN A 88 -10.63 -9.10 38.21
CA ASN A 88 -10.72 -10.30 37.41
C ASN A 88 -11.27 -10.02 36.00
N ILE A 89 -12.25 -9.14 35.91
CA ILE A 89 -12.86 -8.74 34.62
C ILE A 89 -11.84 -7.97 33.75
N LEU A 90 -11.12 -7.02 34.35
CA LEU A 90 -10.08 -6.28 33.63
C LEU A 90 -8.97 -7.22 33.15
N ALA A 91 -8.53 -8.17 33.99
CA ALA A 91 -7.54 -9.16 33.58
C ALA A 91 -8.06 -10.06 32.44
N LYS A 92 -9.33 -10.51 32.51
CA LYS A 92 -9.99 -11.24 31.42
C LYS A 92 -9.91 -10.46 30.10
N ASN A 93 -10.26 -9.18 30.09
CA ASN A 93 -10.29 -8.36 28.89
C ASN A 93 -8.91 -8.18 28.26
N VAL A 94 -7.85 -8.03 29.04
CA VAL A 94 -6.47 -8.00 28.54
C VAL A 94 -6.11 -9.34 27.86
N ILE A 95 -6.49 -10.47 28.47
CA ILE A 95 -6.25 -11.80 27.90
C ILE A 95 -7.02 -11.97 26.60
N VAL A 96 -8.28 -11.57 26.54
CA VAL A 96 -9.12 -11.65 25.33
C VAL A 96 -8.49 -10.88 24.17
N VAL A 97 -8.03 -9.65 24.38
CA VAL A 97 -7.33 -8.89 23.35
C VAL A 97 -6.07 -9.63 22.87
N THR A 98 -5.25 -10.10 23.79
CA THR A 98 -3.99 -10.77 23.46
C THR A 98 -4.23 -12.05 22.66
N VAL A 99 -5.15 -12.90 23.12
CA VAL A 99 -5.50 -14.14 22.42
C VAL A 99 -6.19 -13.85 21.08
N GLY A 100 -7.06 -12.84 21.04
CA GLY A 100 -7.74 -12.41 19.81
C GLY A 100 -6.75 -11.98 18.73
N PHE A 101 -5.77 -11.16 19.06
CA PHE A 101 -4.71 -10.77 18.10
C PHE A 101 -3.83 -11.96 17.69
N LEU A 102 -3.51 -12.87 18.59
CA LEU A 102 -2.74 -14.10 18.25
C LEU A 102 -3.54 -14.99 17.28
N CYS A 103 -4.80 -15.23 17.54
CA CYS A 103 -5.66 -16.01 16.64
C CYS A 103 -5.84 -15.31 15.28
N TRP A 104 -6.00 -13.99 15.30
CA TRP A 104 -6.07 -13.19 14.06
C TRP A 104 -4.78 -13.29 13.25
N TYR A 105 -3.62 -13.23 13.90
CA TYR A 105 -2.33 -13.36 13.26
C TYR A 105 -2.14 -14.72 12.59
N VAL A 106 -2.48 -15.81 13.27
CA VAL A 106 -2.18 -17.18 12.79
C VAL A 106 -3.19 -17.63 11.71
N VAL A 107 -4.47 -17.43 11.95
CA VAL A 107 -5.54 -18.03 11.14
C VAL A 107 -6.56 -17.01 10.65
N GLY A 108 -6.89 -16.01 11.46
CA GLY A 108 -8.03 -15.14 11.22
C GLY A 108 -7.91 -14.36 9.91
N TYR A 109 -6.77 -13.76 9.65
CA TYR A 109 -6.55 -12.99 8.44
C TYR A 109 -6.63 -13.85 7.17
N SER A 110 -6.00 -15.00 7.19
CA SER A 110 -6.04 -15.93 6.06
C SER A 110 -7.44 -16.40 5.73
N CYS A 111 -8.21 -16.77 6.77
CA CYS A 111 -9.60 -17.17 6.58
C CYS A 111 -10.51 -16.06 6.07
N ALA A 112 -10.27 -14.81 6.51
CA ALA A 112 -11.12 -13.67 6.18
C ALA A 112 -10.79 -13.03 4.82
N LEU A 113 -9.51 -12.88 4.51
CA LEU A 113 -9.00 -12.08 3.40
C LEU A 113 -8.02 -12.83 2.49
N GLY A 114 -7.75 -14.12 2.76
CA GLY A 114 -6.89 -14.95 1.91
C GLY A 114 -7.46 -15.10 0.50
N ALA A 115 -6.58 -15.08 -0.52
CA ALA A 115 -6.97 -15.22 -1.91
C ALA A 115 -7.51 -16.61 -2.21
N ASN A 116 -8.62 -16.67 -2.93
CA ASN A 116 -9.28 -17.90 -3.37
C ASN A 116 -9.01 -18.14 -4.85
N GLU A 117 -7.88 -18.74 -5.18
CA GLU A 117 -7.60 -19.01 -6.61
C GLU A 117 -8.39 -20.17 -7.22
N LYS A 118 -8.89 -21.12 -6.49
CA LYS A 118 -9.43 -22.34 -7.15
C LYS A 118 -10.59 -23.10 -6.57
N SER A 119 -11.09 -22.99 -5.34
CA SER A 119 -12.15 -23.94 -4.97
C SER A 119 -13.07 -23.64 -3.79
N SER A 120 -12.85 -22.65 -2.96
CA SER A 120 -13.80 -22.37 -1.89
C SER A 120 -14.22 -20.91 -1.87
N LEU A 121 -15.47 -20.69 -2.23
CA LEU A 121 -16.09 -19.36 -2.20
C LEU A 121 -16.21 -18.80 -0.77
N PHE A 122 -15.88 -19.57 0.25
CA PHE A 122 -16.21 -19.27 1.65
C PHE A 122 -15.00 -19.13 2.57
N LEU A 123 -13.84 -19.65 2.23
CA LEU A 123 -12.66 -19.62 3.10
C LEU A 123 -11.39 -19.39 2.31
N GLY A 124 -10.64 -18.35 2.68
CA GLY A 124 -9.30 -18.13 2.16
C GLY A 124 -8.30 -19.18 2.71
N HIS A 125 -7.32 -19.57 1.90
CA HIS A 125 -6.32 -20.55 2.31
C HIS A 125 -4.87 -20.12 2.02
N THR A 126 -4.66 -18.86 1.65
CA THR A 126 -3.34 -18.27 1.43
C THR A 126 -2.96 -17.31 2.57
N ASN A 127 -1.70 -16.97 2.66
CA ASN A 127 -1.17 -15.99 3.63
C ASN A 127 -1.32 -16.38 5.11
N PHE A 128 -1.23 -17.68 5.42
CA PHE A 128 -1.18 -18.14 6.81
C PHE A 128 0.09 -17.62 7.51
N ALA A 129 -0.06 -17.15 8.75
CA ALA A 129 1.02 -16.60 9.55
C ALA A 129 1.87 -15.53 8.85
N MET A 130 1.23 -14.69 8.02
CA MET A 130 1.86 -13.62 7.24
C MET A 130 2.86 -14.08 6.17
N ASP A 131 2.78 -15.32 5.69
CA ASP A 131 3.59 -15.77 4.57
C ASP A 131 3.20 -15.04 3.29
N GLY A 132 4.17 -14.42 2.58
CA GLY A 132 3.92 -13.58 1.40
C GLY A 132 3.32 -12.19 1.67
N PHE A 133 3.15 -11.78 2.93
CA PHE A 133 2.47 -10.54 3.33
C PHE A 133 3.35 -9.29 3.23
N MET A 134 4.67 -9.47 3.22
CA MET A 134 5.64 -8.35 3.31
C MET A 134 5.79 -7.56 2.00
N ASP A 135 5.25 -8.07 0.88
CA ASP A 135 5.44 -7.45 -0.43
C ASP A 135 4.47 -6.27 -0.68
N GLU A 136 3.42 -6.13 0.11
CA GLU A 136 2.40 -5.10 -0.11
C GLU A 136 2.14 -4.28 1.16
N LYS A 137 2.60 -3.03 1.18
CA LYS A 137 2.40 -2.07 2.29
C LYS A 137 0.92 -1.87 2.66
N SER A 138 0.01 -1.97 1.68
CA SER A 138 -1.42 -1.82 1.86
C SER A 138 -2.02 -2.93 2.72
N SER A 139 -1.49 -4.14 2.64
CA SER A 139 -1.96 -5.31 3.37
C SER A 139 -1.79 -5.18 4.88
N PHE A 140 -0.69 -4.59 5.35
CA PHE A 140 -0.44 -4.43 6.79
C PHE A 140 -1.44 -3.49 7.46
N ARG A 141 -1.79 -2.37 6.84
CA ARG A 141 -2.78 -1.43 7.39
C ARG A 141 -4.18 -2.04 7.50
N ILE A 142 -4.59 -2.83 6.49
CA ILE A 142 -5.85 -3.57 6.51
C ILE A 142 -5.82 -4.66 7.59
N TRP A 143 -4.74 -5.41 7.68
CA TRP A 143 -4.54 -6.43 8.71
C TRP A 143 -4.70 -5.86 10.12
N PHE A 144 -4.04 -4.75 10.41
CA PHE A 144 -4.08 -4.11 11.72
C PHE A 144 -5.49 -3.57 12.02
N PHE A 145 -6.11 -2.90 11.07
CA PHE A 145 -7.46 -2.36 11.21
C PHE A 145 -8.48 -3.47 11.50
N GLN A 146 -8.46 -4.54 10.72
CA GLN A 146 -9.36 -5.67 10.93
C GLN A 146 -9.04 -6.45 12.21
N GLY A 147 -7.79 -6.49 12.63
CA GLY A 147 -7.38 -7.06 13.91
C GLY A 147 -8.00 -6.32 15.10
N CYS A 148 -8.10 -5.00 15.04
CA CYS A 148 -8.78 -4.20 16.06
C CYS A 148 -10.28 -4.53 16.15
N PHE A 149 -10.95 -4.76 15.01
CA PHE A 149 -12.35 -5.23 14.99
C PHE A 149 -12.50 -6.64 15.55
N CYS A 150 -11.58 -7.55 15.23
CA CYS A 150 -11.58 -8.89 15.77
C CYS A 150 -11.45 -8.87 17.31
N ALA A 151 -10.53 -8.08 17.84
CA ALA A 151 -10.37 -7.91 19.29
C ALA A 151 -11.61 -7.34 19.97
N THR A 152 -12.26 -6.33 19.34
CA THR A 152 -13.49 -5.72 19.87
C THR A 152 -14.68 -6.67 19.81
N GLY A 153 -14.78 -7.48 18.75
CA GLY A 153 -15.85 -8.46 18.59
C GLY A 153 -15.73 -9.67 19.51
N ALA A 154 -14.53 -9.94 20.05
CA ALA A 154 -14.26 -11.05 20.97
C ALA A 154 -14.63 -10.70 22.44
N THR A 155 -14.89 -9.45 22.75
CA THR A 155 -15.27 -8.95 24.10
C THR A 155 -16.75 -9.07 24.32
#